data_aaba6c5a53abbe7e6d56b5a458c05c8f
#
_entry.id   aaba6c5a53abbe7e6d56b5a458c05c8f
#
_cell.length_a   1.000
_cell.length_b   1.000
_cell.length_c   1.000
_cell.angle_alpha   90.00
_cell.angle_beta   90.00
_cell.angle_gamma   90.00
#
_symmetry.space_group_name_H-M   'P 1'
#
loop_
_entity.id
_entity.type
_entity.pdbx_description
1 polymer ?
#
loop_
_entity_poly.entity_id
_entity_poly.type
_entity_poly.pdbx_seq_one_letter_code
_entity_poly.pdbx_strand_id
1 'polypeptide(L)'
;MTDVPTVFQVKGRDGWLMTYIGFDSQGYQSFVAESKDLVQWDKHRLAMGYGPEGEFDHGGVVLGAYLYKDYDIKAPRMLKKKKGYYYSLYGSYPRQGGYELRPGYEGIAMSKDGITWERAKNEPILSVHQEDCGTWEKDCIYQPWLLEHKGRYYNFYNAANGHIEQTGLALSDNLFEWSRYINNPVIPNGPEGSFNEKFSSDSKVFWDKDHWVSFFFGVGQKGAHIMVAFTRDLYNWTVDPEPLYKAGGNPSGIDGRYAHKISLVWNPADESYYMYYCAVDSIGTRGIGLITSEPIN
;
A
#
# COMPACT_ATOMS: atom_id res chain seq x y z
N MET A 1 2.72 17.79 -1.16
CA MET A 1 3.08 16.59 -0.38
C MET A 1 2.83 15.37 -1.25
N THR A 2 3.81 14.46 -1.35
CA THR A 2 3.73 13.18 -2.07
C THR A 2 3.92 12.03 -1.10
N ASP A 3 3.20 10.91 -1.32
CA ASP A 3 3.19 9.77 -0.42
C ASP A 3 2.75 8.49 -1.19
N VAL A 4 2.81 7.31 -0.56
CA VAL A 4 2.29 6.03 -1.04
C VAL A 4 2.80 5.67 -2.44
N PRO A 5 4.13 5.54 -2.64
CA PRO A 5 4.65 5.10 -3.92
C PRO A 5 4.28 3.65 -4.20
N THR A 6 3.91 3.34 -5.45
CA THR A 6 3.76 1.95 -5.91
C THR A 6 4.30 1.81 -7.32
N VAL A 7 5.37 1.03 -7.47
CA VAL A 7 6.09 0.84 -8.73
C VAL A 7 5.64 -0.46 -9.39
N PHE A 8 5.42 -0.40 -10.71
CA PHE A 8 4.95 -1.53 -11.50
C PHE A 8 5.31 -1.39 -12.98
N GLN A 9 5.02 -2.45 -13.75
CA GLN A 9 5.19 -2.51 -15.20
C GLN A 9 3.90 -2.89 -15.89
N VAL A 10 3.76 -2.47 -17.14
CA VAL A 10 2.63 -2.78 -18.02
C VAL A 10 3.13 -3.49 -19.28
N LYS A 11 2.50 -4.60 -19.67
CA LYS A 11 2.89 -5.36 -20.85
C LYS A 11 2.88 -4.50 -22.11
N GLY A 12 3.99 -4.51 -22.87
CA GLY A 12 4.14 -3.76 -24.12
C GLY A 12 4.52 -2.29 -23.94
N ARG A 13 4.87 -1.88 -22.71
CA ARG A 13 5.44 -0.57 -22.38
C ARG A 13 6.86 -0.76 -21.85
N ASP A 14 7.79 0.04 -22.37
CA ASP A 14 9.17 0.06 -21.88
C ASP A 14 9.26 0.86 -20.57
N GLY A 15 10.14 0.40 -19.65
CA GLY A 15 10.41 1.05 -18.37
C GLY A 15 9.38 0.72 -17.30
N TRP A 16 9.29 1.62 -16.33
CA TRP A 16 8.55 1.47 -15.10
C TRP A 16 7.52 2.59 -14.93
N LEU A 17 6.46 2.30 -14.24
CA LEU A 17 5.47 3.26 -13.79
C LEU A 17 5.47 3.32 -12.26
N MET A 18 5.27 4.49 -11.68
CA MET A 18 5.03 4.69 -10.27
C MET A 18 3.72 5.43 -10.09
N THR A 19 2.76 4.86 -9.39
CA THR A 19 1.69 5.68 -8.82
C THR A 19 2.09 6.20 -7.45
N TYR A 20 1.60 7.38 -7.13
CA TYR A 20 1.79 8.05 -5.85
C TYR A 20 0.62 9.00 -5.62
N ILE A 21 0.41 9.43 -4.39
CA ILE A 21 -0.62 10.42 -4.07
C ILE A 21 -0.03 11.82 -3.97
N GLY A 22 -0.83 12.80 -4.41
CA GLY A 22 -0.63 14.21 -4.16
C GLY A 22 -1.74 14.74 -3.28
N PHE A 23 -1.40 15.55 -2.27
CA PHE A 23 -2.35 16.26 -1.40
C PHE A 23 -2.37 17.73 -1.77
N ASP A 24 -3.56 18.26 -2.08
CA ASP A 24 -3.79 19.65 -2.57
C ASP A 24 -4.52 20.55 -1.57
N SER A 25 -4.55 20.18 -0.30
CA SER A 25 -5.30 20.83 0.80
C SER A 25 -6.79 20.46 0.84
N GLN A 26 -7.35 19.89 -0.23
CA GLN A 26 -8.72 19.40 -0.26
C GLN A 26 -8.78 17.90 0.02
N GLY A 27 -7.82 17.15 -0.49
CA GLY A 27 -7.75 15.72 -0.33
C GLY A 27 -6.65 15.07 -1.15
N TYR A 28 -6.78 13.78 -1.43
CA TYR A 28 -5.81 13.02 -2.19
C TYR A 28 -6.29 12.73 -3.59
N GLN A 29 -5.36 12.85 -4.54
CA GLN A 29 -5.52 12.32 -5.88
C GLN A 29 -4.33 11.42 -6.21
N SER A 30 -4.54 10.39 -7.01
CA SER A 30 -3.48 9.49 -7.45
C SER A 30 -2.91 9.96 -8.78
N PHE A 31 -1.59 10.10 -8.80
CA PHE A 31 -0.79 10.46 -9.99
C PHE A 31 0.04 9.27 -10.44
N VAL A 32 0.52 9.32 -11.68
CA VAL A 32 1.47 8.35 -12.23
C VAL A 32 2.64 9.08 -12.88
N ALA A 33 3.85 8.53 -12.68
CA ALA A 33 5.10 8.94 -13.33
C ALA A 33 5.73 7.77 -14.07
N GLU A 34 6.66 8.05 -14.99
CA GLU A 34 7.40 7.07 -15.78
C GLU A 34 8.90 7.13 -15.44
N SER A 35 9.58 5.98 -15.49
CA SER A 35 11.03 5.88 -15.34
C SER A 35 11.59 4.80 -16.26
N LYS A 36 12.84 4.98 -16.70
CA LYS A 36 13.62 3.97 -17.44
C LYS A 36 14.69 3.31 -16.58
N ASP A 37 15.08 3.92 -15.49
CA ASP A 37 16.22 3.54 -14.66
C ASP A 37 15.88 3.32 -13.17
N LEU A 38 14.59 3.47 -12.79
CA LEU A 38 14.14 3.39 -11.39
C LEU A 38 14.68 4.51 -10.47
N VAL A 39 15.37 5.50 -11.00
CA VAL A 39 15.96 6.62 -10.25
C VAL A 39 15.35 7.95 -10.66
N GLN A 40 15.27 8.20 -11.96
CA GLN A 40 14.71 9.41 -12.52
C GLN A 40 13.27 9.17 -12.95
N TRP A 41 12.35 10.01 -12.45
CA TRP A 41 10.91 9.91 -12.70
C TRP A 41 10.41 11.16 -13.41
N ASP A 42 9.71 11.00 -14.51
CA ASP A 42 9.17 12.08 -15.33
C ASP A 42 7.71 11.85 -15.76
N LYS A 43 7.18 12.73 -16.61
CA LYS A 43 5.84 12.64 -17.22
C LYS A 43 4.71 12.46 -16.21
N HIS A 44 4.78 13.20 -15.12
CA HIS A 44 3.77 13.17 -14.06
C HIS A 44 2.40 13.58 -14.61
N ARG A 45 1.37 12.76 -14.34
CA ARG A 45 -0.01 13.02 -14.74
C ARG A 45 -1.02 12.40 -13.78
N LEU A 46 -2.25 12.91 -13.81
CA LEU A 46 -3.34 12.36 -13.02
C LEU A 46 -3.64 10.92 -13.49
N ALA A 47 -3.68 9.97 -12.56
CA ALA A 47 -4.08 8.58 -12.78
C ALA A 47 -5.54 8.35 -12.42
N MET A 48 -5.98 8.86 -11.26
CA MET A 48 -7.36 8.80 -10.78
C MET A 48 -7.65 9.99 -9.87
N GLY A 49 -8.69 10.76 -10.20
CA GLY A 49 -9.15 11.91 -9.44
C GLY A 49 -10.26 11.58 -8.44
N TYR A 50 -10.72 12.62 -7.74
CA TYR A 50 -11.82 12.55 -6.78
C TYR A 50 -13.08 11.90 -7.33
N GLY A 51 -13.86 11.28 -6.44
CA GLY A 51 -15.21 10.85 -6.71
C GLY A 51 -16.20 12.00 -6.85
N PRO A 52 -17.39 11.71 -7.38
CA PRO A 52 -18.50 12.66 -7.36
C PRO A 52 -18.82 13.12 -5.93
N GLU A 53 -19.40 14.31 -5.81
CA GLU A 53 -19.87 14.82 -4.53
C GLU A 53 -20.90 13.87 -3.87
N GLY A 54 -20.69 13.59 -2.58
CA GLY A 54 -21.52 12.67 -1.81
C GLY A 54 -21.08 11.20 -1.86
N GLU A 55 -20.16 10.84 -2.75
CA GLU A 55 -19.66 9.48 -2.87
C GLU A 55 -18.54 9.20 -1.85
N PHE A 56 -18.30 7.91 -1.59
CA PHE A 56 -17.36 7.42 -0.57
C PHE A 56 -15.88 7.80 -0.85
N ASP A 57 -15.55 8.26 -2.04
CA ASP A 57 -14.22 8.63 -2.49
C ASP A 57 -14.12 10.09 -2.99
N HIS A 58 -15.10 10.93 -2.63
CA HIS A 58 -15.13 12.35 -2.98
C HIS A 58 -13.94 13.14 -2.40
N GLY A 59 -13.44 12.78 -1.23
CA GLY A 59 -12.34 13.47 -0.54
C GLY A 59 -10.96 12.89 -0.82
N GLY A 60 -10.87 11.74 -1.50
CA GLY A 60 -9.57 11.20 -1.85
C GLY A 60 -9.59 9.80 -2.42
N VAL A 61 -8.60 9.52 -3.27
CA VAL A 61 -8.33 8.21 -3.86
C VAL A 61 -6.83 7.89 -3.79
N VAL A 62 -6.50 6.69 -3.30
CA VAL A 62 -5.14 6.21 -3.08
C VAL A 62 -4.97 4.88 -3.82
N LEU A 63 -4.57 4.94 -5.10
CA LEU A 63 -4.23 3.74 -5.90
C LEU A 63 -2.93 3.12 -5.40
N GLY A 64 -2.80 1.78 -5.49
CA GLY A 64 -1.54 1.12 -5.14
C GLY A 64 -1.63 -0.38 -4.94
N ALA A 65 -2.83 -0.96 -4.90
CA ALA A 65 -3.03 -2.39 -4.70
C ALA A 65 -3.40 -3.08 -6.02
N TYR A 66 -2.42 -3.25 -6.89
CA TYR A 66 -2.61 -3.78 -8.23
C TYR A 66 -2.67 -5.31 -8.27
N LEU A 67 -3.45 -5.85 -9.21
CA LEU A 67 -3.41 -7.26 -9.54
C LEU A 67 -2.17 -7.54 -10.39
N TYR A 68 -1.20 -8.27 -9.82
CA TYR A 68 0.03 -8.65 -10.50
C TYR A 68 -0.07 -10.04 -11.16
N LYS A 69 0.79 -10.30 -12.11
CA LYS A 69 0.93 -11.63 -12.72
C LYS A 69 1.60 -12.62 -11.78
N ASP A 70 2.52 -12.14 -10.97
CA ASP A 70 3.34 -12.92 -10.07
C ASP A 70 3.65 -12.12 -8.81
N TYR A 71 3.75 -12.81 -7.70
CA TYR A 71 4.05 -12.22 -6.39
C TYR A 71 5.39 -12.72 -5.82
N ASP A 72 6.18 -13.49 -6.59
CA ASP A 72 7.56 -13.79 -6.20
C ASP A 72 8.34 -12.49 -6.01
N ILE A 73 9.17 -12.42 -4.97
CA ILE A 73 9.86 -11.19 -4.58
C ILE A 73 10.82 -10.68 -5.67
N LYS A 74 11.34 -11.58 -6.52
CA LYS A 74 12.19 -11.28 -7.68
C LYS A 74 11.42 -11.23 -9.01
N ALA A 75 10.11 -11.48 -9.02
CA ALA A 75 9.33 -11.34 -10.24
C ALA A 75 9.17 -9.88 -10.64
N PRO A 76 9.10 -9.58 -11.95
CA PRO A 76 8.72 -8.27 -12.42
C PRO A 76 7.32 -7.89 -11.88
N ARG A 77 7.16 -6.67 -11.40
CA ARG A 77 5.87 -6.13 -10.93
C ARG A 77 4.93 -5.86 -12.09
N MET A 78 4.73 -6.87 -12.94
CA MET A 78 3.92 -6.79 -14.15
C MET A 78 2.44 -6.89 -13.83
N LEU A 79 1.63 -5.91 -14.26
CA LEU A 79 0.19 -5.96 -14.09
C LEU A 79 -0.44 -7.13 -14.84
N LYS A 80 -1.45 -7.77 -14.23
CA LYS A 80 -2.26 -8.84 -14.80
C LYS A 80 -3.56 -8.28 -15.37
N LYS A 81 -3.89 -8.60 -16.62
CA LYS A 81 -5.24 -8.35 -17.18
C LYS A 81 -6.20 -9.49 -16.83
N LYS A 82 -7.42 -9.11 -16.44
CA LYS A 82 -8.58 -10.00 -16.32
C LYS A 82 -9.72 -9.41 -17.16
N LYS A 83 -10.29 -10.20 -18.09
CA LYS A 83 -11.36 -9.75 -18.99
C LYS A 83 -11.04 -8.45 -19.75
N GLY A 84 -9.77 -8.26 -20.14
CA GLY A 84 -9.32 -7.11 -20.92
C GLY A 84 -8.91 -5.87 -20.13
N TYR A 85 -9.10 -5.85 -18.80
CA TYR A 85 -8.77 -4.73 -17.90
C TYR A 85 -7.70 -5.12 -16.88
N TYR A 86 -6.91 -4.14 -16.46
CA TYR A 86 -6.15 -4.17 -15.21
C TYR A 86 -7.05 -3.77 -14.06
N TYR A 87 -6.82 -4.29 -12.87
CA TYR A 87 -7.56 -3.97 -11.65
C TYR A 87 -6.63 -3.52 -10.53
N SER A 88 -7.11 -2.60 -9.72
CA SER A 88 -6.48 -2.16 -8.48
C SER A 88 -7.54 -1.99 -7.40
N LEU A 89 -7.25 -2.39 -6.18
CA LEU A 89 -7.95 -1.86 -5.03
C LEU A 89 -7.37 -0.48 -4.71
N TYR A 90 -8.16 0.40 -4.07
CA TYR A 90 -7.73 1.72 -3.66
C TYR A 90 -8.36 2.12 -2.33
N GLY A 91 -7.56 2.84 -1.52
CA GLY A 91 -8.08 3.49 -0.33
C GLY A 91 -8.78 4.81 -0.67
N SER A 92 -9.78 5.20 0.11
CA SER A 92 -10.56 6.40 -0.18
C SER A 92 -11.10 7.08 1.06
N TYR A 93 -11.45 8.37 0.89
CA TYR A 93 -12.04 9.21 1.94
C TYR A 93 -13.25 9.97 1.38
N PRO A 94 -14.34 10.09 2.14
CA PRO A 94 -15.61 10.67 1.62
C PRO A 94 -15.65 12.18 1.65
N ARG A 95 -14.75 12.86 2.40
CA ARG A 95 -14.85 14.30 2.65
C ARG A 95 -13.59 15.04 2.22
N GLN A 96 -13.79 16.18 1.59
CA GLN A 96 -12.74 17.17 1.28
C GLN A 96 -12.52 18.13 2.46
N GLY A 97 -11.43 18.93 2.37
CA GLY A 97 -11.08 19.96 3.33
C GLY A 97 -10.05 19.56 4.38
N GLY A 98 -9.36 18.43 4.18
CA GLY A 98 -8.32 17.99 5.11
C GLY A 98 -7.62 16.71 4.73
N TYR A 99 -6.64 16.37 5.55
CA TYR A 99 -5.82 15.17 5.45
C TYR A 99 -6.55 13.99 6.12
N GLU A 100 -6.79 12.89 5.38
CA GLU A 100 -7.38 11.64 5.90
C GLU A 100 -8.62 11.85 6.76
N LEU A 101 -9.62 12.55 6.19
CA LEU A 101 -10.88 12.81 6.90
C LEU A 101 -11.72 11.52 7.00
N ARG A 102 -11.57 10.84 8.10
CA ARG A 102 -12.25 9.58 8.42
C ARG A 102 -13.78 9.68 8.31
N PRO A 103 -14.48 8.55 8.05
CA PRO A 103 -13.93 7.21 7.90
C PRO A 103 -13.24 7.01 6.55
N GLY A 104 -12.33 6.02 6.48
CA GLY A 104 -11.78 5.54 5.23
C GLY A 104 -12.54 4.33 4.70
N TYR A 105 -12.50 4.13 3.39
CA TYR A 105 -13.12 3.01 2.68
C TYR A 105 -12.17 2.44 1.64
N GLU A 106 -12.48 1.25 1.14
CA GLU A 106 -11.79 0.71 -0.02
C GLU A 106 -12.73 0.54 -1.20
N GLY A 107 -12.24 0.93 -2.38
CA GLY A 107 -12.91 0.74 -3.65
C GLY A 107 -12.11 -0.16 -4.60
N ILE A 108 -12.69 -0.44 -5.75
CA ILE A 108 -12.04 -1.15 -6.85
C ILE A 108 -12.03 -0.27 -8.10
N ALA A 109 -10.85 -0.16 -8.72
CA ALA A 109 -10.64 0.57 -9.96
C ALA A 109 -10.22 -0.37 -11.08
N MET A 110 -10.47 0.04 -12.34
CA MET A 110 -10.05 -0.67 -13.54
C MET A 110 -9.38 0.27 -14.53
N SER A 111 -8.52 -0.30 -15.40
CA SER A 111 -7.81 0.43 -16.44
C SER A 111 -7.60 -0.44 -17.68
N LYS A 112 -7.63 0.16 -18.87
CA LYS A 112 -7.26 -0.50 -20.13
C LYS A 112 -5.76 -0.45 -20.40
N ASP A 113 -5.10 0.61 -19.93
CA ASP A 113 -3.71 0.97 -20.25
C ASP A 113 -2.74 0.92 -19.07
N GLY A 114 -3.27 0.78 -17.83
CA GLY A 114 -2.49 0.80 -16.59
C GLY A 114 -2.07 2.21 -16.15
N ILE A 115 -2.59 3.25 -16.78
CA ILE A 115 -2.22 4.65 -16.55
C ILE A 115 -3.42 5.45 -16.07
N THR A 116 -4.50 5.42 -16.84
CA THR A 116 -5.76 6.08 -16.51
C THR A 116 -6.69 5.06 -15.87
N TRP A 117 -7.18 5.38 -14.70
CA TRP A 117 -7.99 4.49 -13.88
C TRP A 117 -9.37 5.09 -13.64
N GLU A 118 -10.37 4.23 -13.70
CA GLU A 118 -11.77 4.56 -13.44
C GLU A 118 -12.35 3.60 -12.39
N ARG A 119 -13.41 4.01 -11.71
CA ARG A 119 -14.13 3.17 -10.76
C ARG A 119 -14.73 1.97 -11.47
N ALA A 120 -14.49 0.77 -10.94
CA ALA A 120 -15.11 -0.45 -11.43
C ALA A 120 -16.43 -0.77 -10.70
N LYS A 121 -16.70 -0.08 -9.57
CA LYS A 121 -17.89 -0.18 -8.75
C LYS A 121 -18.17 1.17 -8.07
N ASN A 122 -19.41 1.56 -7.91
CA ASN A 122 -19.81 2.83 -7.29
C ASN A 122 -19.88 2.74 -5.75
N GLU A 123 -20.05 1.54 -5.19
CA GLU A 123 -20.03 1.33 -3.74
C GLU A 123 -18.67 0.83 -3.29
N PRO A 124 -18.28 1.08 -2.02
CA PRO A 124 -17.04 0.52 -1.49
C PRO A 124 -17.08 -1.01 -1.43
N ILE A 125 -15.92 -1.64 -1.60
CA ILE A 125 -15.77 -3.10 -1.43
C ILE A 125 -15.55 -3.47 0.03
N LEU A 126 -14.93 -2.58 0.82
CA LEU A 126 -14.84 -2.68 2.28
C LEU A 126 -15.20 -1.34 2.91
N SER A 127 -16.01 -1.40 3.98
CA SER A 127 -16.54 -0.24 4.70
C SER A 127 -16.62 -0.53 6.19
N VAL A 128 -16.41 0.49 7.02
CA VAL A 128 -16.62 0.43 8.47
C VAL A 128 -18.10 0.20 8.86
N HIS A 129 -19.02 0.34 7.91
CA HIS A 129 -20.47 0.19 8.11
C HIS A 129 -21.01 -1.20 7.76
N GLN A 130 -20.15 -2.12 7.26
CA GLN A 130 -20.55 -3.49 6.96
C GLN A 130 -20.76 -4.30 8.26
N GLU A 131 -21.68 -5.27 8.21
CA GLU A 131 -22.04 -6.09 9.38
C GLU A 131 -20.87 -6.92 9.92
N ASP A 132 -19.94 -7.35 9.05
CA ASP A 132 -18.75 -8.10 9.41
C ASP A 132 -17.57 -7.24 9.91
N CYS A 133 -17.78 -5.91 10.05
CA CYS A 133 -16.77 -4.98 10.56
C CYS A 133 -16.50 -5.21 12.05
N GLY A 134 -15.26 -5.56 12.38
CA GLY A 134 -14.79 -5.79 13.75
C GLY A 134 -14.66 -4.50 14.57
N THR A 135 -14.66 -4.61 15.89
CA THR A 135 -14.52 -3.44 16.79
C THR A 135 -13.19 -2.74 16.66
N TRP A 136 -12.14 -3.44 16.20
CA TRP A 136 -10.77 -2.94 16.04
C TRP A 136 -10.57 -2.08 14.77
N GLU A 137 -11.56 -2.04 13.86
CA GLU A 137 -11.46 -1.41 12.55
C GLU A 137 -12.58 -0.35 12.27
N LYS A 138 -13.28 0.10 13.31
CA LYS A 138 -14.48 0.93 13.17
C LYS A 138 -14.25 2.37 12.77
N ASP A 139 -13.04 2.89 12.86
CA ASP A 139 -12.77 4.29 12.56
C ASP A 139 -12.32 4.51 11.12
N CYS A 140 -11.55 3.57 10.57
CA CYS A 140 -10.97 3.73 9.25
C CYS A 140 -10.50 2.39 8.67
N ILE A 141 -10.72 2.22 7.36
CA ILE A 141 -10.17 1.14 6.54
C ILE A 141 -9.44 1.79 5.37
N TYR A 142 -8.19 1.39 5.08
CA TYR A 142 -7.40 2.02 4.02
C TYR A 142 -6.16 1.18 3.66
N GLN A 143 -5.38 1.62 2.67
CA GLN A 143 -4.12 1.01 2.22
C GLN A 143 -4.23 -0.49 1.92
N PRO A 144 -5.03 -0.89 0.93
CA PRO A 144 -5.14 -2.28 0.52
C PRO A 144 -3.83 -2.82 -0.08
N TRP A 145 -3.68 -4.13 -0.04
CA TRP A 145 -2.73 -4.88 -0.86
C TRP A 145 -3.42 -6.10 -1.46
N LEU A 146 -3.52 -6.12 -2.78
CA LEU A 146 -4.18 -7.18 -3.54
C LEU A 146 -3.20 -8.29 -3.90
N LEU A 147 -3.55 -9.52 -3.53
CA LEU A 147 -2.81 -10.74 -3.86
C LEU A 147 -3.75 -11.78 -4.45
N GLU A 148 -3.34 -12.46 -5.53
CA GLU A 148 -4.04 -13.64 -6.06
C GLU A 148 -3.20 -14.88 -5.81
N HIS A 149 -3.78 -15.87 -5.13
CA HIS A 149 -3.12 -17.14 -4.87
C HIS A 149 -4.12 -18.29 -4.98
N LYS A 150 -3.77 -19.33 -5.74
CA LYS A 150 -4.60 -20.54 -5.96
C LYS A 150 -6.05 -20.23 -6.37
N GLY A 151 -6.23 -19.19 -7.23
CA GLY A 151 -7.53 -18.81 -7.76
C GLY A 151 -8.41 -17.98 -6.83
N ARG A 152 -7.92 -17.61 -5.67
CA ARG A 152 -8.58 -16.75 -4.69
C ARG A 152 -7.83 -15.43 -4.54
N TYR A 153 -8.57 -14.36 -4.20
CA TYR A 153 -8.02 -13.03 -3.94
C TYR A 153 -7.96 -12.77 -2.45
N TYR A 154 -6.86 -12.15 -2.04
CA TYR A 154 -6.55 -11.75 -0.67
C TYR A 154 -6.32 -10.25 -0.68
N ASN A 155 -6.99 -9.53 0.20
CA ASN A 155 -6.76 -8.11 0.44
C ASN A 155 -6.22 -7.95 1.86
N PHE A 156 -4.95 -7.61 1.98
CA PHE A 156 -4.37 -7.19 3.25
C PHE A 156 -4.59 -5.69 3.37
N TYR A 157 -5.38 -5.28 4.33
CA TYR A 157 -5.79 -3.89 4.50
C TYR A 157 -5.41 -3.34 5.87
N ASN A 158 -5.18 -2.03 5.93
CA ASN A 158 -5.04 -1.35 7.20
C ASN A 158 -6.40 -1.03 7.76
N ALA A 159 -6.52 -1.15 9.07
CA ALA A 159 -7.68 -0.63 9.77
C ALA A 159 -7.30 -0.05 11.12
N ALA A 160 -8.10 0.92 11.55
CA ALA A 160 -7.85 1.68 12.77
C ALA A 160 -9.08 1.75 13.66
N ASN A 161 -8.81 1.79 14.97
CA ASN A 161 -9.76 2.20 16.00
C ASN A 161 -9.03 3.13 16.99
N GLY A 162 -9.37 4.42 16.96
CA GLY A 162 -8.68 5.44 17.74
C GLY A 162 -7.23 5.65 17.27
N HIS A 163 -6.27 5.30 18.12
CA HIS A 163 -4.84 5.51 17.89
C HIS A 163 -4.06 4.22 17.58
N ILE A 164 -4.77 3.14 17.29
CA ILE A 164 -4.21 1.82 17.01
C ILE A 164 -4.54 1.45 15.57
N GLU A 165 -3.53 0.99 14.83
CA GLU A 165 -3.70 0.47 13.47
C GLU A 165 -3.15 -0.93 13.36
N GLN A 166 -3.87 -1.81 12.67
CA GLN A 166 -3.48 -3.21 12.47
C GLN A 166 -3.78 -3.65 11.04
N THR A 167 -3.13 -4.73 10.62
CA THR A 167 -3.38 -5.33 9.30
C THR A 167 -4.45 -6.40 9.41
N GLY A 168 -5.54 -6.19 8.67
CA GLY A 168 -6.59 -7.18 8.44
C GLY A 168 -6.44 -7.92 7.13
N LEU A 169 -7.25 -8.96 6.96
CA LEU A 169 -7.38 -9.76 5.76
C LEU A 169 -8.84 -9.86 5.35
N ALA A 170 -9.13 -9.59 4.07
CA ALA A 170 -10.40 -9.93 3.44
C ALA A 170 -10.17 -10.86 2.24
N LEU A 171 -11.15 -11.68 1.92
CA LEU A 171 -11.09 -12.73 0.91
C LEU A 171 -12.18 -12.53 -0.13
N SER A 172 -11.85 -12.84 -1.41
CA SER A 172 -12.81 -12.77 -2.52
C SER A 172 -12.52 -13.86 -3.55
N ASP A 173 -13.57 -14.34 -4.21
CA ASP A 173 -13.46 -15.27 -5.34
C ASP A 173 -13.63 -14.55 -6.70
N ASN A 174 -14.04 -13.27 -6.70
CA ASN A 174 -14.38 -12.55 -7.94
C ASN A 174 -13.81 -11.12 -8.06
N LEU A 175 -13.09 -10.58 -7.06
CA LEU A 175 -12.57 -9.21 -6.92
C LEU A 175 -13.60 -8.15 -6.47
N PHE A 176 -14.89 -8.40 -6.57
CA PHE A 176 -15.93 -7.40 -6.36
C PHE A 176 -16.68 -7.57 -5.05
N GLU A 177 -16.73 -8.80 -4.53
CA GLU A 177 -17.38 -9.17 -3.27
C GLU A 177 -16.33 -9.69 -2.31
N TRP A 178 -16.23 -9.06 -1.14
CA TRP A 178 -15.22 -9.34 -0.16
C TRP A 178 -15.85 -9.68 1.19
N SER A 179 -15.25 -10.64 1.88
CA SER A 179 -15.62 -11.00 3.26
C SER A 179 -14.39 -10.94 4.14
N ARG A 180 -14.50 -10.34 5.30
CA ARG A 180 -13.40 -10.27 6.28
C ARG A 180 -13.06 -11.66 6.81
N TYR A 181 -11.78 -11.90 7.04
CA TYR A 181 -11.34 -13.13 7.69
C TYR A 181 -11.75 -13.11 9.17
N ILE A 182 -12.34 -14.21 9.63
CA ILE A 182 -12.96 -14.26 10.97
C ILE A 182 -11.98 -14.04 12.12
N ASN A 183 -10.70 -14.42 11.92
CA ASN A 183 -9.66 -14.26 12.94
C ASN A 183 -8.79 -13.00 12.73
N ASN A 184 -9.33 -11.93 12.16
CA ASN A 184 -8.67 -10.64 12.07
C ASN A 184 -8.44 -10.01 13.48
N PRO A 185 -7.37 -9.19 13.64
CA PRO A 185 -6.33 -8.85 12.66
C PRO A 185 -5.32 -9.98 12.43
N VAL A 186 -4.76 -10.10 11.21
CA VAL A 186 -3.77 -11.14 10.90
C VAL A 186 -2.33 -10.74 11.26
N ILE A 187 -2.02 -9.43 11.25
CA ILE A 187 -0.78 -8.88 11.82
C ILE A 187 -1.19 -7.87 12.89
N PRO A 188 -1.37 -8.32 14.13
CA PRO A 188 -1.73 -7.46 15.25
C PRO A 188 -0.54 -6.61 15.70
N ASN A 189 -0.82 -5.60 16.50
CA ASN A 189 0.21 -4.82 17.20
C ASN A 189 1.00 -5.70 18.16
N GLY A 190 2.27 -5.36 18.31
CA GLY A 190 3.16 -6.01 19.25
C GLY A 190 2.93 -5.55 20.71
N PRO A 191 3.63 -6.17 21.65
CA PRO A 191 3.57 -5.79 23.06
C PRO A 191 4.13 -4.39 23.28
N GLU A 192 3.84 -3.84 24.46
CA GLU A 192 4.38 -2.54 24.90
C GLU A 192 5.92 -2.52 24.79
N GLY A 193 6.44 -1.43 24.25
CA GLY A 193 7.87 -1.22 24.00
C GLY A 193 8.39 -1.82 22.70
N SER A 194 7.59 -2.57 21.93
CA SER A 194 7.96 -3.05 20.60
C SER A 194 7.91 -1.93 19.57
N PHE A 195 8.55 -2.17 18.41
CA PHE A 195 8.56 -1.21 17.30
C PHE A 195 7.20 -1.05 16.62
N ASN A 196 6.29 -1.98 16.85
CA ASN A 196 4.93 -2.00 16.29
C ASN A 196 3.83 -2.02 17.37
N GLU A 197 4.09 -1.49 18.56
CA GLU A 197 3.11 -1.48 19.66
C GLU A 197 1.81 -0.74 19.36
N LYS A 198 1.86 0.23 18.44
CA LYS A 198 0.71 1.06 18.05
C LYS A 198 0.19 0.76 16.67
N PHE A 199 1.11 0.60 15.69
CA PHE A 199 0.74 0.35 14.29
C PHE A 199 1.50 -0.87 13.75
N SER A 200 0.76 -1.71 13.03
CA SER A 200 1.24 -2.78 12.16
C SER A 200 0.50 -2.63 10.83
N SER A 201 1.02 -1.76 9.95
CA SER A 201 0.24 -1.18 8.86
C SER A 201 0.91 -1.24 7.50
N ASP A 202 0.11 -1.19 6.44
CA ASP A 202 0.50 -1.12 5.03
C ASP A 202 1.34 -2.32 4.57
N SER A 203 0.80 -3.52 4.79
CA SER A 203 1.43 -4.79 4.41
C SER A 203 1.56 -4.94 2.90
N LYS A 204 2.78 -5.26 2.44
CA LYS A 204 3.10 -5.62 1.05
C LYS A 204 3.62 -7.05 1.04
N VAL A 205 2.84 -7.99 0.52
CA VAL A 205 3.06 -9.43 0.65
C VAL A 205 3.65 -10.02 -0.61
N PHE A 206 4.76 -10.75 -0.46
CA PHE A 206 5.49 -11.39 -1.55
C PHE A 206 5.82 -12.83 -1.19
N TRP A 207 5.99 -13.67 -2.22
CA TRP A 207 6.52 -15.02 -2.08
C TRP A 207 8.05 -14.99 -2.16
N ASP A 208 8.73 -15.58 -1.20
CA ASP A 208 10.17 -15.78 -1.21
C ASP A 208 10.51 -17.24 -0.92
N LYS A 209 11.02 -17.94 -1.94
CA LYS A 209 11.44 -19.36 -1.89
C LYS A 209 10.34 -20.31 -1.40
N ASP A 210 10.14 -20.44 -0.09
CA ASP A 210 9.25 -21.42 0.55
C ASP A 210 8.26 -20.81 1.55
N HIS A 211 8.19 -19.47 1.62
CA HIS A 211 7.30 -18.74 2.52
C HIS A 211 6.84 -17.40 1.94
N TRP A 212 5.83 -16.82 2.55
CA TRP A 212 5.39 -15.46 2.28
C TRP A 212 6.08 -14.49 3.23
N VAL A 213 6.50 -13.37 2.71
CA VAL A 213 7.04 -12.25 3.49
C VAL A 213 6.16 -11.03 3.31
N SER A 214 5.83 -10.38 4.40
CA SER A 214 5.15 -9.07 4.41
C SER A 214 6.14 -8.01 4.85
N PHE A 215 6.31 -6.98 4.03
CA PHE A 215 6.93 -5.73 4.45
C PHE A 215 5.82 -4.78 4.87
N PHE A 216 5.94 -4.23 6.05
CA PHE A 216 4.96 -3.31 6.61
C PHE A 216 5.66 -2.23 7.44
N PHE A 217 4.96 -1.21 7.89
CA PHE A 217 5.56 -0.30 8.86
C PHE A 217 4.98 -0.52 10.25
N GLY A 218 5.87 -0.51 11.22
CA GLY A 218 5.53 -0.51 12.64
C GLY A 218 5.70 0.90 13.23
N VAL A 219 4.78 1.28 14.10
CA VAL A 219 4.89 2.49 14.92
C VAL A 219 4.88 2.11 16.38
N GLY A 220 5.91 2.57 17.09
CA GLY A 220 6.04 2.48 18.53
C GLY A 220 6.54 3.79 19.12
N GLN A 221 7.13 3.73 20.31
CA GLN A 221 7.67 4.92 20.98
C GLN A 221 8.85 5.55 20.22
N LYS A 222 9.54 4.77 19.37
CA LYS A 222 10.74 5.20 18.65
C LYS A 222 10.49 5.76 17.26
N GLY A 223 9.24 5.92 16.84
CA GLY A 223 8.86 6.41 15.51
C GLY A 223 8.26 5.35 14.60
N ALA A 224 8.31 5.57 13.28
CA ALA A 224 7.83 4.63 12.27
C ALA A 224 9.01 4.00 11.52
N HIS A 225 9.04 2.68 11.45
CA HIS A 225 10.12 1.88 10.88
C HIS A 225 9.57 0.83 9.93
N ILE A 226 10.40 0.38 8.97
CA ILE A 226 10.03 -0.71 8.06
C ILE A 226 10.29 -2.04 8.78
N MET A 227 9.22 -2.82 8.95
CA MET A 227 9.19 -4.13 9.62
C MET A 227 8.97 -5.25 8.60
N VAL A 228 9.22 -6.48 9.04
CA VAL A 228 8.91 -7.70 8.27
C VAL A 228 8.13 -8.71 9.12
N ALA A 229 7.29 -9.48 8.44
CA ALA A 229 6.61 -10.64 9.01
C ALA A 229 6.62 -11.79 8.02
N PHE A 230 6.54 -13.02 8.51
CA PHE A 230 6.64 -14.24 7.72
C PHE A 230 5.46 -15.16 7.97
N THR A 231 5.04 -15.90 6.93
CA THR A 231 4.02 -16.95 7.04
C THR A 231 4.18 -18.01 5.95
N ARG A 232 3.57 -19.17 6.16
CA ARG A 232 3.45 -20.22 5.13
C ARG A 232 2.04 -20.38 4.56
N ASP A 233 1.05 -19.73 5.18
CA ASP A 233 -0.36 -19.94 4.87
C ASP A 233 -1.18 -18.67 4.58
N LEU A 234 -0.57 -17.47 4.67
CA LEU A 234 -1.21 -16.15 4.53
C LEU A 234 -2.13 -15.72 5.69
N TYR A 235 -2.29 -16.56 6.70
CA TYR A 235 -3.21 -16.33 7.81
C TYR A 235 -2.48 -16.12 9.14
N ASN A 236 -1.46 -16.95 9.42
CA ASN A 236 -0.73 -16.95 10.67
C ASN A 236 0.65 -16.34 10.47
N TRP A 237 0.84 -15.08 10.92
CA TRP A 237 2.05 -14.32 10.71
C TRP A 237 2.94 -14.29 11.96
N THR A 238 4.24 -14.40 11.74
CA THR A 238 5.27 -14.17 12.75
C THR A 238 6.02 -12.89 12.40
N VAL A 239 5.96 -11.91 13.29
CA VAL A 239 6.65 -10.61 13.12
C VAL A 239 8.08 -10.73 13.62
N ASP A 240 9.05 -10.24 12.82
CA ASP A 240 10.41 -10.04 13.29
C ASP A 240 10.40 -8.89 14.32
N PRO A 241 10.94 -9.09 15.53
CA PRO A 241 10.93 -8.04 16.55
C PRO A 241 11.81 -6.83 16.21
N GLU A 242 12.79 -6.99 15.30
CA GLU A 242 13.68 -5.92 14.86
C GLU A 242 13.26 -5.37 13.48
N PRO A 243 13.26 -4.04 13.30
CA PRO A 243 13.01 -3.44 12.00
C PRO A 243 14.07 -3.81 10.96
N LEU A 244 13.62 -4.06 9.74
CA LEU A 244 14.50 -4.16 8.56
C LEU A 244 15.22 -2.84 8.30
N TYR A 245 14.50 -1.72 8.45
CA TYR A 245 15.07 -0.38 8.30
C TYR A 245 14.56 0.56 9.39
N LYS A 246 15.51 1.23 10.07
CA LYS A 246 15.21 2.18 11.15
C LYS A 246 15.31 3.61 10.64
N ALA A 247 14.18 4.33 10.63
CA ALA A 247 14.18 5.78 10.42
C ALA A 247 14.93 6.49 11.57
N GLY A 248 15.38 7.71 11.31
CA GLY A 248 16.02 8.56 12.32
C GLY A 248 17.51 8.29 12.53
N GLY A 249 18.13 7.42 11.75
CA GLY A 249 19.59 7.18 11.80
C GLY A 249 20.41 8.42 11.43
N ASN A 250 19.86 9.29 10.58
CA ASN A 250 20.34 10.63 10.32
C ASN A 250 19.21 11.65 10.59
N PRO A 251 19.20 12.37 11.72
CA PRO A 251 18.15 13.35 12.03
C PRO A 251 17.98 14.47 11.01
N SER A 252 19.03 14.76 10.21
CA SER A 252 19.00 15.75 9.12
C SER A 252 18.65 15.12 7.77
N GLY A 253 18.41 13.81 7.72
CA GLY A 253 18.03 13.07 6.51
C GLY A 253 16.56 13.27 6.15
N ILE A 254 16.21 12.84 4.95
CA ILE A 254 14.82 12.92 4.44
C ILE A 254 13.82 12.10 5.25
N ASP A 255 14.29 11.12 6.03
CA ASP A 255 13.52 10.20 6.89
C ASP A 255 13.95 10.31 8.36
N GLY A 256 14.42 11.48 8.77
CA GLY A 256 14.85 11.76 10.14
C GLY A 256 13.81 11.45 11.21
N ARG A 257 12.53 11.31 10.82
CA ARG A 257 11.41 10.99 11.71
C ARG A 257 10.71 9.67 11.38
N TYR A 258 10.34 9.45 10.09
CA TYR A 258 9.58 8.27 9.67
C TYR A 258 10.07 7.70 8.35
N ALA A 259 10.09 6.36 8.25
CA ALA A 259 10.15 5.59 7.02
C ALA A 259 8.98 4.60 7.01
N HIS A 260 8.07 4.70 6.04
CA HIS A 260 6.84 3.90 6.00
C HIS A 260 6.27 3.78 4.58
N LYS A 261 5.22 2.96 4.38
CA LYS A 261 4.47 2.82 3.13
C LYS A 261 5.38 2.48 1.94
N ILE A 262 5.90 1.26 1.93
CA ILE A 262 6.91 0.83 0.95
C ILE A 262 6.32 0.38 -0.39
N SER A 263 7.17 0.43 -1.42
CA SER A 263 7.03 -0.32 -2.67
C SER A 263 8.34 -0.98 -3.02
N LEU A 264 8.35 -2.31 -3.11
CA LEU A 264 9.54 -3.10 -3.38
C LEU A 264 9.51 -3.65 -4.81
N VAL A 265 10.58 -3.45 -5.56
CA VAL A 265 10.80 -4.05 -6.88
C VAL A 265 12.19 -4.66 -6.98
N TRP A 266 12.29 -5.74 -7.74
CA TRP A 266 13.55 -6.32 -8.18
C TRP A 266 13.89 -5.78 -9.56
N ASN A 267 15.10 -5.29 -9.73
CA ASN A 267 15.66 -4.90 -11.02
C ASN A 267 16.61 -6.00 -11.53
N PRO A 268 16.22 -6.77 -12.57
CA PRO A 268 17.06 -7.84 -13.08
C PRO A 268 18.30 -7.35 -13.85
N ALA A 269 18.36 -6.06 -14.21
CA ALA A 269 19.47 -5.50 -14.97
C ALA A 269 20.73 -5.32 -14.11
N ASP A 270 20.56 -5.03 -12.83
CA ASP A 270 21.65 -4.86 -11.85
C ASP A 270 21.57 -5.84 -10.67
N GLU A 271 20.61 -6.79 -10.73
CA GLU A 271 20.37 -7.80 -9.71
C GLU A 271 20.15 -7.21 -8.29
N SER A 272 19.45 -6.06 -8.22
CA SER A 272 19.25 -5.31 -6.99
C SER A 272 17.78 -5.12 -6.65
N TYR A 273 17.47 -5.00 -5.36
CA TYR A 273 16.19 -4.52 -4.86
C TYR A 273 16.16 -3.00 -4.78
N TYR A 274 15.06 -2.43 -5.22
CA TYR A 274 14.72 -1.02 -5.09
C TYR A 274 13.50 -0.90 -4.19
N MET A 275 13.67 -0.31 -3.01
CA MET A 275 12.60 -0.08 -2.05
C MET A 275 12.31 1.41 -1.98
N TYR A 276 11.21 1.82 -2.58
CA TYR A 276 10.68 3.18 -2.40
C TYR A 276 9.88 3.21 -1.10
N TYR A 277 9.89 4.34 -0.43
CA TYR A 277 9.13 4.53 0.80
C TYR A 277 8.73 5.99 0.99
N CYS A 278 7.68 6.22 1.76
CA CYS A 278 7.39 7.56 2.23
C CYS A 278 8.38 7.93 3.33
N ALA A 279 9.18 8.95 3.05
CA ALA A 279 10.13 9.55 3.98
C ALA A 279 9.51 10.79 4.64
N VAL A 280 9.69 10.93 5.96
CA VAL A 280 9.28 12.13 6.71
C VAL A 280 10.48 12.63 7.50
N ASP A 281 10.89 13.86 7.20
CA ASP A 281 12.01 14.50 7.89
C ASP A 281 11.64 14.97 9.32
N SER A 282 12.62 15.53 10.03
CA SER A 282 12.45 15.99 11.41
C SER A 282 11.43 17.12 11.59
N ILE A 283 11.15 17.90 10.54
CA ILE A 283 10.18 18.99 10.55
C ILE A 283 8.81 18.61 9.95
N GLY A 284 8.66 17.35 9.48
CA GLY A 284 7.42 16.83 8.98
C GLY A 284 7.21 16.96 7.47
N THR A 285 8.24 17.35 6.69
CA THR A 285 8.18 17.35 5.23
C THR A 285 8.13 15.92 4.73
N ARG A 286 7.21 15.65 3.78
CA ARG A 286 7.02 14.31 3.20
C ARG A 286 7.50 14.27 1.76
N GLY A 287 8.14 13.16 1.41
CA GLY A 287 8.58 12.84 0.06
C GLY A 287 8.76 11.35 -0.12
N ILE A 288 9.13 10.94 -1.31
CA ILE A 288 9.44 9.55 -1.64
C ILE A 288 10.95 9.37 -1.59
N GLY A 289 11.41 8.50 -0.70
CA GLY A 289 12.79 8.03 -0.59
C GLY A 289 13.02 6.74 -1.36
N LEU A 290 14.29 6.41 -1.60
CA LEU A 290 14.73 5.18 -2.24
C LEU A 290 15.88 4.57 -1.43
N ILE A 291 15.77 3.28 -1.15
CA ILE A 291 16.83 2.43 -0.61
C ILE A 291 17.07 1.31 -1.62
N THR A 292 18.34 0.98 -1.87
CA THR A 292 18.73 -0.14 -2.74
C THR A 292 19.58 -1.15 -1.97
N SER A 293 19.51 -2.42 -2.37
CA SER A 293 20.32 -3.48 -1.76
C SER A 293 21.79 -3.39 -2.15
N GLU A 294 22.09 -2.77 -3.28
CA GLU A 294 23.44 -2.49 -3.79
C GLU A 294 23.56 -1.00 -4.14
N PRO A 295 24.77 -0.41 -4.13
CA PRO A 295 24.99 0.95 -4.57
C PRO A 295 24.50 1.21 -5.99
N ILE A 296 23.87 2.35 -6.24
CA ILE A 296 23.52 2.81 -7.59
C ILE A 296 24.81 3.32 -8.26
N ASN A 297 25.18 2.72 -9.39
CA ASN A 297 26.35 3.12 -10.18
C ASN A 297 26.07 4.30 -11.08
#